data_1e1ea24b384fd4d9b7664db054a3cd9c
#
_entry.id   1e1ea24b384fd4d9b7664db054a3cd9c
#
_cell.length_a   1.000
_cell.length_b   1.000
_cell.length_c   1.000
_cell.angle_alpha   90.00
_cell.angle_beta   90.00
_cell.angle_gamma   90.00
#
_symmetry.space_group_name_H-M   'P 1'
#
loop_
_entity.id
_entity.type
_entity.pdbx_description
1 polymer ?
#
loop_
_entity_poly.entity_id
_entity_poly.type
_entity_poly.pdbx_seq_one_letter_code
_entity_poly.pdbx_strand_id
1 'polypeptide(L)'
;MHNITIMKKTTLLLFLLFGLIGTAQQSKFPNLTLKNLDGKNVSISKYNNTNHPTIISFWATWCGPCVNELSAIHNVYDDWQDELGIELIAISIDDARTKRRVKPMINGKGWDYEVILDDNNDLKRAMNITNVPYTIVVYKGEVIYEHSNYTPGSEKEMYRIIKSKVKK
;
A
#
# COMPACT_ATOMS: atom_id res chain seq x y z
N MET A 1 59.39 -0.05 13.23
CA MET A 1 58.29 -0.76 13.90
C MET A 1 57.01 0.09 14.07
N HIS A 2 57.05 1.42 13.85
CA HIS A 2 55.89 2.32 14.08
C HIS A 2 54.84 2.27 12.94
N ASN A 3 55.24 1.97 11.70
CA ASN A 3 54.32 1.97 10.54
C ASN A 3 53.34 0.79 10.47
N ILE A 4 53.66 -0.36 11.06
CA ILE A 4 52.83 -1.57 10.99
C ILE A 4 51.62 -1.43 11.94
N THR A 5 51.75 -0.70 13.04
CA THR A 5 50.68 -0.47 14.03
C THR A 5 49.62 0.51 13.51
N ILE A 6 50.03 1.51 12.72
CA ILE A 6 49.14 2.49 12.10
C ILE A 6 48.31 1.84 10.98
N MET A 7 48.92 1.01 10.15
CA MET A 7 48.21 0.27 9.09
C MET A 7 47.12 -0.68 9.66
N LYS A 8 47.43 -1.38 10.76
CA LYS A 8 46.42 -2.27 11.39
C LYS A 8 45.23 -1.51 11.96
N LYS A 9 45.43 -0.30 12.52
CA LYS A 9 44.34 0.53 13.07
C LYS A 9 43.47 1.15 11.96
N THR A 10 44.08 1.56 10.84
CA THR A 10 43.33 2.12 9.68
C THR A 10 42.52 1.04 8.96
N THR A 11 43.03 -0.20 8.83
CA THR A 11 42.30 -1.31 8.23
C THR A 11 41.10 -1.73 9.11
N LEU A 12 41.25 -1.71 10.45
CA LEU A 12 40.16 -2.03 11.36
C LEU A 12 39.05 -0.96 11.33
N LEU A 13 39.41 0.32 11.16
CA LEU A 13 38.44 1.42 11.05
C LEU A 13 37.64 1.38 9.74
N LEU A 14 38.27 0.94 8.63
CA LEU A 14 37.58 0.74 7.35
C LEU A 14 36.56 -0.42 7.40
N PHE A 15 36.85 -1.51 8.13
CA PHE A 15 35.92 -2.61 8.31
C PHE A 15 34.71 -2.28 9.16
N LEU A 16 34.84 -1.35 10.12
CA LEU A 16 33.72 -0.87 10.95
C LEU A 16 32.75 0.05 10.19
N LEU A 17 33.20 0.74 9.14
CA LEU A 17 32.36 1.59 8.29
C LEU A 17 31.55 0.81 7.25
N PHE A 18 31.92 -0.43 6.92
CA PHE A 18 31.24 -1.25 5.92
C PHE A 18 30.02 -2.04 6.49
N GLY A 19 29.83 -2.03 7.82
CA GLY A 19 28.78 -2.79 8.52
C GLY A 19 27.41 -2.09 8.60
N LEU A 20 27.26 -0.86 8.08
CA LEU A 20 26.01 -0.08 8.17
C LEU A 20 25.25 0.04 6.84
N ILE A 21 25.36 -0.97 5.95
CA ILE A 21 24.36 -1.12 4.88
C ILE A 21 23.10 -1.69 5.56
N GLY A 22 22.32 -0.80 6.16
CA GLY A 22 20.98 -1.12 6.60
C GLY A 22 20.20 -1.60 5.37
N THR A 23 19.87 -2.88 5.32
CA THR A 23 18.86 -3.38 4.39
C THR A 23 17.59 -2.61 4.71
N ALA A 24 17.20 -1.68 3.82
CA ALA A 24 15.88 -1.05 3.88
C ALA A 24 14.88 -2.21 3.89
N GLN A 25 14.28 -2.45 5.04
CA GLN A 25 13.31 -3.52 5.22
C GLN A 25 12.06 -3.07 4.48
N GLN A 26 11.90 -3.61 3.28
CA GLN A 26 10.72 -3.38 2.45
C GLN A 26 9.48 -3.77 3.28
N SER A 27 8.60 -2.82 3.52
CA SER A 27 7.43 -3.01 4.37
C SER A 27 6.51 -4.07 3.75
N LYS A 28 6.58 -5.28 4.28
CA LYS A 28 5.64 -6.35 3.95
C LYS A 28 4.36 -6.16 4.76
N PHE A 29 3.23 -6.50 4.16
CA PHE A 29 1.98 -6.57 4.91
C PHE A 29 2.11 -7.55 6.06
N PRO A 30 1.65 -7.17 7.26
CA PRO A 30 1.67 -8.04 8.42
C PRO A 30 0.74 -9.24 8.24
N ASN A 31 1.00 -10.31 8.99
CA ASN A 31 0.12 -11.48 9.01
C ASN A 31 -1.12 -11.17 9.88
N LEU A 32 -2.04 -10.40 9.33
CA LEU A 32 -3.32 -10.04 9.96
C LEU A 32 -4.47 -10.62 9.15
N THR A 33 -5.55 -10.93 9.84
CA THR A 33 -6.83 -11.34 9.24
C THR A 33 -7.88 -10.29 9.55
N LEU A 34 -8.44 -9.69 8.52
CA LEU A 34 -9.52 -8.73 8.58
C LEU A 34 -10.79 -9.30 7.94
N LYS A 35 -11.89 -8.56 7.98
CA LYS A 35 -13.15 -8.97 7.36
C LYS A 35 -13.46 -8.12 6.14
N ASN A 36 -14.01 -8.73 5.11
CA ASN A 36 -14.62 -8.01 4.01
C ASN A 36 -16.08 -7.59 4.36
N LEU A 37 -16.76 -6.92 3.41
CA LEU A 37 -18.14 -6.43 3.58
C LEU A 37 -19.18 -7.55 3.81
N ASP A 38 -18.86 -8.79 3.45
CA ASP A 38 -19.71 -9.97 3.65
C ASP A 38 -19.39 -10.71 4.96
N GLY A 39 -18.46 -10.17 5.77
CA GLY A 39 -18.02 -10.75 7.03
C GLY A 39 -17.06 -11.94 6.89
N LYS A 40 -16.58 -12.23 5.67
CA LYS A 40 -15.59 -13.29 5.41
C LYS A 40 -14.21 -12.83 5.84
N ASN A 41 -13.44 -13.74 6.41
CA ASN A 41 -12.06 -13.51 6.80
C ASN A 41 -11.14 -13.40 5.56
N VAL A 42 -10.30 -12.38 5.54
CA VAL A 42 -9.30 -12.11 4.50
C VAL A 42 -7.93 -11.97 5.15
N SER A 43 -6.99 -12.83 4.74
CA SER A 43 -5.59 -12.70 5.15
C SER A 43 -4.91 -11.58 4.38
N ILE A 44 -4.37 -10.59 5.07
CA ILE A 44 -3.71 -9.43 4.45
C ILE A 44 -2.36 -9.81 3.85
N SER A 45 -1.67 -10.78 4.42
CA SER A 45 -0.39 -11.26 3.89
C SER A 45 -0.48 -11.86 2.47
N LYS A 46 -1.70 -12.22 1.99
CA LYS A 46 -1.89 -12.70 0.61
C LYS A 46 -1.44 -11.66 -0.44
N TYR A 47 -1.52 -10.38 -0.10
CA TYR A 47 -1.13 -9.29 -1.00
C TYR A 47 0.38 -9.03 -1.06
N ASN A 48 1.19 -9.71 -0.22
CA ASN A 48 2.64 -9.56 -0.24
C ASN A 48 3.33 -10.08 -1.50
N ASN A 49 2.67 -10.96 -2.25
CA ASN A 49 3.28 -11.60 -3.43
C ASN A 49 2.24 -11.85 -4.52
N THR A 50 1.71 -10.79 -5.09
CA THR A 50 0.77 -10.85 -6.21
C THR A 50 1.52 -10.90 -7.54
N ASN A 51 1.00 -11.68 -8.50
CA ASN A 51 1.56 -11.77 -9.86
C ASN A 51 1.06 -10.64 -10.78
N HIS A 52 0.15 -9.82 -10.28
CA HIS A 52 -0.42 -8.64 -10.94
C HIS A 52 -0.27 -7.42 -10.03
N PRO A 53 -0.26 -6.21 -10.60
CA PRO A 53 -0.21 -4.99 -9.78
C PRO A 53 -1.45 -4.88 -8.91
N THR A 54 -1.25 -4.74 -7.60
CA THR A 54 -2.35 -4.61 -6.64
C THR A 54 -2.27 -3.24 -5.98
N ILE A 55 -3.27 -2.40 -6.23
CA ILE A 55 -3.45 -1.11 -5.56
C ILE A 55 -4.14 -1.38 -4.23
N ILE A 56 -3.58 -0.89 -3.14
CA ILE A 56 -4.14 -0.98 -1.80
C ILE A 56 -4.30 0.43 -1.26
N SER A 57 -5.55 0.89 -1.15
CA SER A 57 -5.87 2.23 -0.69
C SER A 57 -6.55 2.20 0.68
N PHE A 58 -5.95 2.88 1.65
CA PHE A 58 -6.54 3.10 2.97
C PHE A 58 -7.42 4.36 2.93
N TRP A 59 -8.67 4.19 3.31
CA TRP A 59 -9.68 5.24 3.20
C TRP A 59 -10.71 5.21 4.32
N ALA A 60 -11.59 6.20 4.37
CA ALA A 60 -12.77 6.19 5.24
C ALA A 60 -13.95 6.94 4.61
N THR A 61 -15.16 6.62 5.04
CA THR A 61 -16.38 7.27 4.53
C THR A 61 -16.47 8.77 4.85
N TRP A 62 -15.77 9.23 5.87
CA TRP A 62 -15.68 10.64 6.28
C TRP A 62 -14.50 11.38 5.64
N CYS A 63 -13.66 10.70 4.86
CA CYS A 63 -12.48 11.26 4.21
C CYS A 63 -12.82 11.69 2.77
N GLY A 64 -13.12 12.98 2.56
CA GLY A 64 -13.47 13.53 1.25
C GLY A 64 -12.41 13.26 0.16
N PRO A 65 -11.11 13.56 0.39
CA PRO A 65 -10.05 13.25 -0.58
C PRO A 65 -9.96 11.76 -0.92
N CYS A 66 -10.19 10.85 0.06
CA CYS A 66 -10.19 9.41 -0.19
C CYS A 66 -11.31 8.99 -1.15
N VAL A 67 -12.51 9.51 -0.92
CA VAL A 67 -13.68 9.24 -1.79
C VAL A 67 -13.43 9.77 -3.20
N ASN A 68 -12.78 10.91 -3.33
CA ASN A 68 -12.42 11.48 -4.64
C ASN A 68 -11.40 10.61 -5.36
N GLU A 69 -10.36 10.13 -4.67
CA GLU A 69 -9.36 9.21 -5.24
C GLU A 69 -10.00 7.92 -5.73
N LEU A 70 -10.74 7.23 -4.87
CA LEU A 70 -11.40 5.96 -5.22
C LEU A 70 -12.41 6.14 -6.36
N SER A 71 -13.13 7.28 -6.40
CA SER A 71 -14.02 7.59 -7.53
C SER A 71 -13.25 7.85 -8.83
N ALA A 72 -12.10 8.53 -8.77
CA ALA A 72 -11.27 8.79 -9.95
C ALA A 72 -10.67 7.49 -10.51
N ILE A 73 -10.22 6.59 -9.62
CA ILE A 73 -9.74 5.25 -10.02
C ILE A 73 -10.88 4.43 -10.61
N HIS A 74 -12.05 4.41 -9.98
CA HIS A 74 -13.21 3.65 -10.44
C HIS A 74 -13.59 4.00 -11.91
N ASN A 75 -13.54 5.28 -12.27
CA ASN A 75 -13.88 5.73 -13.63
C ASN A 75 -12.97 5.16 -14.73
N VAL A 76 -11.81 4.62 -14.38
CA VAL A 76 -10.80 4.07 -15.32
C VAL A 76 -10.40 2.64 -14.95
N TYR A 77 -11.06 2.05 -13.97
CA TYR A 77 -10.64 0.78 -13.37
C TYR A 77 -10.75 -0.38 -14.36
N ASP A 78 -11.84 -0.46 -15.11
CA ASP A 78 -12.05 -1.50 -16.12
C ASP A 78 -10.94 -1.47 -17.18
N ASP A 79 -10.58 -0.29 -17.69
CA ASP A 79 -9.49 -0.13 -18.65
C ASP A 79 -8.15 -0.59 -18.08
N TRP A 80 -7.91 -0.32 -16.78
CA TRP A 80 -6.67 -0.70 -16.10
C TRP A 80 -6.60 -2.21 -15.82
N GLN A 81 -7.74 -2.83 -15.52
CA GLN A 81 -7.85 -4.29 -15.39
C GLN A 81 -7.58 -4.96 -16.74
N ASP A 82 -8.22 -4.50 -17.81
CA ASP A 82 -8.06 -5.06 -19.14
C ASP A 82 -6.63 -4.94 -19.68
N GLU A 83 -5.99 -3.79 -19.45
CA GLU A 83 -4.63 -3.55 -19.98
C GLU A 83 -3.51 -4.20 -19.15
N LEU A 84 -3.60 -4.18 -17.84
CA LEU A 84 -2.50 -4.55 -16.94
C LEU A 84 -2.87 -5.58 -15.86
N GLY A 85 -4.13 -6.02 -15.80
CA GLY A 85 -4.61 -6.91 -14.75
C GLY A 85 -4.56 -6.29 -13.35
N ILE A 86 -4.71 -4.95 -13.25
CA ILE A 86 -4.65 -4.25 -11.96
C ILE A 86 -5.81 -4.70 -11.07
N GLU A 87 -5.51 -5.01 -9.82
CA GLU A 87 -6.49 -5.23 -8.76
C GLU A 87 -6.51 -4.05 -7.79
N LEU A 88 -7.69 -3.62 -7.35
CA LEU A 88 -7.87 -2.57 -6.33
C LEU A 88 -8.50 -3.15 -5.07
N ILE A 89 -7.83 -2.94 -3.94
CA ILE A 89 -8.29 -3.31 -2.61
C ILE A 89 -8.46 -2.04 -1.78
N ALA A 90 -9.70 -1.72 -1.42
CA ALA A 90 -10.00 -0.57 -0.59
C ALA A 90 -10.12 -0.99 0.89
N ILE A 91 -9.17 -0.55 1.73
CA ILE A 91 -9.14 -0.86 3.16
C ILE A 91 -9.78 0.30 3.93
N SER A 92 -11.01 0.08 4.41
CA SER A 92 -11.72 1.07 5.21
C SER A 92 -11.20 1.07 6.64
N ILE A 93 -10.83 2.25 7.14
CA ILE A 93 -10.50 2.50 8.55
C ILE A 93 -11.67 3.07 9.33
N ASP A 94 -12.90 2.94 8.82
CA ASP A 94 -14.12 3.32 9.54
C ASP A 94 -14.28 2.47 10.81
N ASP A 95 -14.33 3.14 11.96
CA ASP A 95 -14.45 2.51 13.27
C ASP A 95 -15.90 1.99 13.56
N ALA A 96 -16.12 1.47 14.76
CA ALA A 96 -17.42 0.94 15.18
C ALA A 96 -18.60 1.93 15.00
N ARG A 97 -18.33 3.25 14.99
CA ARG A 97 -19.35 4.31 14.82
C ARG A 97 -19.71 4.55 13.37
N THR A 98 -18.73 4.41 12.47
CA THR A 98 -18.85 4.82 11.06
C THR A 98 -18.89 3.64 10.08
N LYS A 99 -18.38 2.45 10.43
CA LYS A 99 -18.31 1.28 9.53
C LYS A 99 -19.65 0.89 8.87
N ARG A 100 -20.77 1.17 9.52
CA ARG A 100 -22.11 0.93 8.95
C ARG A 100 -22.40 1.78 7.70
N ARG A 101 -21.61 2.85 7.44
CA ARG A 101 -21.73 3.72 6.27
C ARG A 101 -21.00 3.16 5.05
N VAL A 102 -20.04 2.23 5.25
CA VAL A 102 -19.18 1.72 4.19
C VAL A 102 -19.98 1.04 3.09
N LYS A 103 -20.73 0.00 3.43
CA LYS A 103 -21.53 -0.75 2.43
C LYS A 103 -22.55 0.12 1.67
N PRO A 104 -23.34 1.00 2.30
CA PRO A 104 -24.20 1.95 1.59
C PRO A 104 -23.43 2.88 0.64
N MET A 105 -22.25 3.37 1.04
CA MET A 105 -21.43 4.23 0.17
C MET A 105 -20.90 3.47 -1.04
N ILE A 106 -20.35 2.27 -0.86
CA ILE A 106 -19.87 1.41 -1.94
C ILE A 106 -20.99 1.17 -2.96
N ASN A 107 -22.19 0.77 -2.50
CA ASN A 107 -23.33 0.53 -3.37
C ASN A 107 -23.80 1.81 -4.07
N GLY A 108 -23.85 2.93 -3.36
CA GLY A 108 -24.28 4.21 -3.91
C GLY A 108 -23.31 4.81 -4.94
N LYS A 109 -22.04 4.44 -4.87
CA LYS A 109 -20.99 4.83 -5.83
C LYS A 109 -20.85 3.83 -6.98
N GLY A 110 -21.45 2.65 -6.89
CA GLY A 110 -21.28 1.58 -7.87
C GLY A 110 -19.88 0.98 -7.88
N TRP A 111 -19.13 1.09 -6.77
CA TRP A 111 -17.77 0.54 -6.69
C TRP A 111 -17.82 -0.98 -6.55
N ASP A 112 -17.11 -1.69 -7.41
CA ASP A 112 -17.13 -3.16 -7.55
C ASP A 112 -15.82 -3.87 -7.11
N TYR A 113 -14.83 -3.11 -6.66
CA TYR A 113 -13.57 -3.66 -6.14
C TYR A 113 -13.70 -4.20 -4.70
N GLU A 114 -12.73 -5.02 -4.29
CA GLU A 114 -12.73 -5.63 -2.95
C GLU A 114 -12.58 -4.57 -1.86
N VAL A 115 -13.47 -4.64 -0.86
CA VAL A 115 -13.43 -3.76 0.33
C VAL A 115 -13.22 -4.58 1.58
N ILE A 116 -12.20 -4.18 2.37
CA ILE A 116 -11.83 -4.82 3.64
C ILE A 116 -12.00 -3.80 4.76
N LEU A 117 -12.46 -4.27 5.93
CA LEU A 117 -12.72 -3.45 7.09
C LEU A 117 -11.59 -3.59 8.12
N ASP A 118 -10.85 -2.52 8.36
CA ASP A 118 -9.86 -2.38 9.44
C ASP A 118 -10.48 -1.55 10.58
N ASP A 119 -11.63 -2.00 11.11
CA ASP A 119 -12.48 -1.24 12.03
C ASP A 119 -11.86 -0.99 13.41
N ASN A 120 -10.78 -1.70 13.75
CA ASN A 120 -9.93 -1.45 14.91
C ASN A 120 -8.65 -0.67 14.57
N ASN A 121 -8.40 -0.37 13.30
CA ASN A 121 -7.16 0.23 12.80
C ASN A 121 -5.89 -0.61 13.10
N ASP A 122 -6.03 -1.95 13.17
CA ASP A 122 -4.91 -2.84 13.48
C ASP A 122 -3.87 -2.86 12.34
N LEU A 123 -4.34 -2.96 11.10
CA LEU A 123 -3.47 -2.92 9.92
C LEU A 123 -2.86 -1.54 9.73
N LYS A 124 -3.69 -0.48 9.85
CA LYS A 124 -3.22 0.90 9.78
C LYS A 124 -2.06 1.16 10.75
N ARG A 125 -2.20 0.71 12.03
CA ARG A 125 -1.14 0.85 13.04
C ARG A 125 0.08 0.00 12.72
N ALA A 126 -0.12 -1.26 12.33
CA ALA A 126 0.98 -2.17 12.01
C ALA A 126 1.84 -1.67 10.83
N MET A 127 1.24 -0.91 9.92
CA MET A 127 1.93 -0.29 8.79
C MET A 127 2.40 1.15 9.06
N ASN A 128 2.26 1.66 10.29
CA ASN A 128 2.62 3.04 10.68
C ASN A 128 1.95 4.13 9.82
N ILE A 129 0.76 3.86 9.30
CA ILE A 129 0.01 4.83 8.48
C ILE A 129 -0.61 5.89 9.41
N THR A 130 -0.23 7.14 9.24
CA THR A 130 -0.72 8.25 10.06
C THR A 130 -2.04 8.82 9.52
N ASN A 131 -2.09 9.13 8.24
CA ASN A 131 -3.21 9.80 7.60
C ASN A 131 -3.77 8.99 6.41
N VAL A 132 -5.01 9.29 6.02
CA VAL A 132 -5.65 8.81 4.81
C VAL A 132 -6.05 9.99 3.90
N PRO A 133 -6.09 9.83 2.58
CA PRO A 133 -5.79 8.62 1.84
C PRO A 133 -4.30 8.26 1.93
N TYR A 134 -4.04 6.97 2.00
CA TYR A 134 -2.71 6.41 1.86
C TYR A 134 -2.81 5.22 0.90
N THR A 135 -2.10 5.29 -0.21
CA THR A 135 -2.21 4.30 -1.28
C THR A 135 -0.84 3.78 -1.65
N ILE A 136 -0.72 2.46 -1.72
CA ILE A 136 0.46 1.75 -2.20
C ILE A 136 0.09 0.82 -3.34
N VAL A 137 1.07 0.54 -4.19
CA VAL A 137 0.95 -0.49 -5.23
C VAL A 137 2.01 -1.55 -5.01
N VAL A 138 1.56 -2.80 -4.89
CA VAL A 138 2.43 -3.97 -4.76
C VAL A 138 2.45 -4.74 -6.06
N TYR A 139 3.63 -5.20 -6.47
CA TYR A 139 3.83 -6.06 -7.63
C TYR A 139 5.03 -6.98 -7.39
N LYS A 140 4.83 -8.30 -7.54
CA LYS A 140 5.87 -9.33 -7.34
C LYS A 140 6.63 -9.19 -6.00
N GLY A 141 5.90 -8.85 -4.94
CA GLY A 141 6.47 -8.71 -3.59
C GLY A 141 7.17 -7.39 -3.30
N GLU A 142 7.13 -6.44 -4.23
CA GLU A 142 7.75 -5.12 -4.08
C GLU A 142 6.69 -4.01 -4.06
N VAL A 143 6.87 -3.00 -3.22
CA VAL A 143 6.13 -1.75 -3.30
C VAL A 143 6.73 -0.93 -4.45
N ILE A 144 5.98 -0.78 -5.54
CA ILE A 144 6.43 -0.07 -6.74
C ILE A 144 5.96 1.38 -6.81
N TYR A 145 4.99 1.74 -5.98
CA TYR A 145 4.44 3.09 -5.85
C TYR A 145 3.83 3.29 -4.47
N GLU A 146 3.92 4.52 -3.96
CA GLU A 146 3.34 4.93 -2.68
C GLU A 146 3.01 6.41 -2.71
N HIS A 147 1.87 6.80 -2.15
CA HIS A 147 1.57 8.20 -1.85
C HIS A 147 0.65 8.35 -0.63
N SER A 148 0.73 9.51 -0.01
CA SER A 148 -0.21 10.01 0.98
C SER A 148 -0.82 11.31 0.48
N ASN A 149 -2.11 11.54 0.76
CA ASN A 149 -2.94 12.59 0.23
C ASN A 149 -3.26 12.43 -1.27
N TYR A 150 -4.43 12.94 -1.67
CA TYR A 150 -4.88 12.89 -3.07
C TYR A 150 -5.03 14.28 -3.63
N THR A 151 -4.50 14.48 -4.84
CA THR A 151 -4.80 15.62 -5.70
C THR A 151 -5.36 15.11 -7.03
N PRO A 152 -6.38 15.77 -7.62
CA PRO A 152 -6.95 15.36 -8.91
C PRO A 152 -5.87 15.16 -9.98
N GLY A 153 -5.84 13.98 -10.58
CA GLY A 153 -4.86 13.60 -11.60
C GLY A 153 -3.70 12.71 -11.08
N SER A 154 -3.51 12.57 -9.75
CA SER A 154 -2.46 11.69 -9.20
C SER A 154 -2.71 10.21 -9.54
N GLU A 155 -3.96 9.80 -9.79
CA GLU A 155 -4.27 8.47 -10.28
C GLU A 155 -3.63 8.17 -11.65
N LYS A 156 -3.51 9.16 -12.53
CA LYS A 156 -2.86 9.02 -13.85
C LYS A 156 -1.37 8.81 -13.71
N GLU A 157 -0.74 9.52 -12.77
CA GLU A 157 0.70 9.34 -12.48
C GLU A 157 0.97 7.95 -11.89
N MET A 158 0.14 7.50 -10.95
CA MET A 158 0.19 6.13 -10.41
C MET A 158 0.11 5.10 -11.54
N TYR A 159 -0.87 5.21 -12.42
CA TYR A 159 -1.00 4.30 -13.57
C TYR A 159 0.24 4.30 -14.47
N ARG A 160 0.77 5.48 -14.79
CA ARG A 160 1.99 5.61 -15.61
C ARG A 160 3.16 4.86 -15.00
N ILE A 161 3.34 4.95 -13.68
CA ILE A 161 4.40 4.26 -12.95
C ILE A 161 4.15 2.74 -12.98
N ILE A 162 2.93 2.27 -12.68
CA ILE A 162 2.57 0.85 -12.76
C ILE A 162 2.91 0.30 -14.14
N LYS A 163 2.43 0.96 -15.20
CA LYS A 163 2.66 0.55 -16.60
C LYS A 163 4.14 0.43 -16.94
N SER A 164 4.98 1.35 -16.44
CA SER A 164 6.42 1.34 -16.67
C SER A 164 7.14 0.17 -15.96
N LYS A 165 6.59 -0.34 -14.86
CA LYS A 165 7.16 -1.43 -14.07
C LYS A 165 6.69 -2.81 -14.53
N VAL A 166 5.46 -2.91 -15.04
CA VAL A 166 4.85 -4.18 -15.46
C VAL A 166 5.30 -4.61 -16.86
N LYS A 167 5.53 -3.65 -17.75
CA LYS A 167 5.94 -3.93 -19.16
C LYS A 167 7.45 -4.16 -19.34
N LYS A 168 8.22 -4.24 -18.26
CA LYS A 168 9.64 -4.67 -18.27
C LYS A 168 9.73 -6.16 -17.96
#